data_a9d85cb0ec61fe4c6f8914e507a953f9
#
_entry.id   a9d85cb0ec61fe4c6f8914e507a953f9
#
_cell.length_a   1.000
_cell.length_b   1.000
_cell.length_c   1.000
_cell.angle_alpha   90.00
_cell.angle_beta   90.00
_cell.angle_gamma   90.00
#
_symmetry.space_group_name_H-M   'P 1'
#
loop_
_entity.id
_entity.type
_entity.pdbx_description
1 polymer ?
#
loop_
_entity_poly.entity_id
_entity_poly.type
_entity_poly.pdbx_seq_one_letter_code
_entity_poly.pdbx_strand_id
1 'polypeptide(L)'
;MISGPGAAMLDSKLFVSRLNGDYPDLYERWWDGDEWIWINHGRPAGSAVTGTPGAAMLDEKLFVVVADGSLWERHWRSDLGRWAWNSHGRPGNRPIVHGPGAEMLNEKFFVVTDDGHLWERHWRNDLGRWAWNDHGTPPATTVATAPGAAM
;
A
#
# COMPACT_ATOMS: atom_id res chain seq x y z
N MET A 1 -16.19 -0.44 6.63
CA MET A 1 -16.15 -0.20 5.18
C MET A 1 -15.31 -1.29 4.57
N ILE A 2 -15.82 -1.97 3.60
CA ILE A 2 -15.08 -2.99 2.86
C ILE A 2 -14.51 -2.26 1.65
N SER A 3 -13.20 -2.10 1.61
CA SER A 3 -12.55 -1.60 0.40
C SER A 3 -12.56 -2.70 -0.67
N GLY A 4 -12.60 -2.31 -1.93
CA GLY A 4 -12.45 -3.23 -3.03
C GLY A 4 -11.12 -4.01 -2.93
N PRO A 5 -11.02 -5.18 -3.58
CA PRO A 5 -9.78 -5.93 -3.59
C PRO A 5 -8.69 -5.16 -4.34
N GLY A 6 -7.54 -5.01 -3.69
CA GLY A 6 -6.30 -4.70 -4.38
C GLY A 6 -5.74 -6.03 -4.89
N ALA A 7 -5.67 -6.18 -6.19
CA ALA A 7 -5.08 -7.37 -6.77
C ALA A 7 -3.57 -7.24 -6.84
N ALA A 8 -2.88 -8.04 -6.04
CA ALA A 8 -1.49 -8.35 -6.31
C ALA A 8 -1.46 -9.65 -7.10
N MET A 9 -1.01 -9.59 -8.32
CA MET A 9 -0.85 -10.76 -9.18
C MET A 9 0.45 -11.49 -8.90
N LEU A 10 0.80 -11.68 -7.63
CA LEU A 10 1.88 -12.56 -7.22
C LEU A 10 1.27 -13.89 -6.79
N ASP A 11 1.60 -14.94 -7.51
CA ASP A 11 1.32 -16.33 -7.13
C ASP A 11 -0.14 -16.56 -6.68
N SER A 12 -1.10 -16.07 -7.45
CA SER A 12 -2.52 -16.30 -7.18
C SER A 12 -3.03 -15.72 -5.85
N LYS A 13 -2.53 -14.55 -5.46
CA LYS A 13 -2.92 -13.88 -4.21
C LYS A 13 -3.80 -12.66 -4.45
N LEU A 14 -4.81 -12.48 -3.63
CA LEU A 14 -5.67 -11.30 -3.57
C LEU A 14 -5.59 -10.68 -2.17
N PHE A 15 -5.57 -9.37 -2.09
CA PHE A 15 -5.50 -8.67 -0.82
C PHE A 15 -6.68 -7.74 -0.62
N VAL A 16 -7.25 -7.77 0.58
CA VAL A 16 -8.40 -6.94 0.96
C VAL A 16 -8.22 -6.40 2.37
N SER A 17 -8.82 -5.26 2.67
CA SER A 17 -9.04 -4.83 4.04
C SER A 17 -10.41 -5.29 4.52
N ARG A 18 -10.48 -5.94 5.67
CA ARG A 18 -11.70 -6.49 6.25
C ARG A 18 -11.76 -6.20 7.75
N LEU A 19 -12.96 -5.89 8.23
CA LEU A 19 -13.21 -5.72 9.66
C LEU A 19 -12.85 -6.99 10.44
N ASN A 20 -12.07 -6.78 11.49
CA ASN A 20 -11.76 -7.76 12.52
C ASN A 20 -12.04 -7.11 13.89
N GLY A 21 -13.22 -7.37 14.43
CA GLY A 21 -13.78 -6.58 15.51
C GLY A 21 -14.13 -5.16 15.02
N ASP A 22 -13.67 -4.14 15.73
CA ASP A 22 -13.97 -2.73 15.43
C ASP A 22 -13.06 -2.10 14.38
N TYR A 23 -11.98 -2.78 13.97
CA TYR A 23 -10.95 -2.23 13.11
C TYR A 23 -10.63 -3.14 11.92
N PRO A 24 -10.37 -2.55 10.72
CA PRO A 24 -9.95 -3.34 9.58
C PRO A 24 -8.50 -3.82 9.69
N ASP A 25 -8.31 -5.09 9.38
CA ASP A 25 -7.02 -5.73 9.15
C ASP A 25 -6.79 -5.96 7.66
N LEU A 26 -5.53 -6.21 7.28
CA LEU A 26 -5.16 -6.70 5.97
C LEU A 26 -5.33 -8.22 5.91
N TYR A 27 -6.06 -8.69 4.90
CA TYR A 27 -6.25 -10.11 4.63
C TYR A 27 -5.72 -10.47 3.24
N GLU A 28 -5.13 -11.65 3.15
CA GLU A 28 -4.74 -12.31 1.92
C GLU A 28 -5.69 -13.45 1.62
N ARG A 29 -6.11 -13.58 0.36
CA ARG A 29 -6.78 -14.76 -0.19
C ARG A 29 -5.79 -15.44 -1.13
N TRP A 30 -5.36 -16.62 -0.81
CA TRP A 30 -4.31 -17.34 -1.50
C TRP A 30 -4.78 -18.72 -1.97
N TRP A 31 -4.37 -19.10 -3.18
CA TRP A 31 -4.54 -20.46 -3.71
C TRP A 31 -3.30 -21.29 -3.37
N ASP A 32 -3.47 -22.34 -2.56
CA ASP A 32 -2.37 -23.19 -2.09
C ASP A 32 -2.02 -24.35 -3.05
N GLY A 33 -2.75 -24.48 -4.16
CA GLY A 33 -2.65 -25.55 -5.13
C GLY A 33 -3.86 -26.47 -5.11
N ASP A 34 -4.65 -26.47 -4.05
CA ASP A 34 -5.78 -27.35 -3.81
C ASP A 34 -7.05 -26.55 -3.47
N GLU A 35 -6.93 -25.57 -2.60
CA GLU A 35 -8.03 -24.71 -2.19
C GLU A 35 -7.63 -23.24 -1.96
N TRP A 36 -8.62 -22.39 -1.92
CA TRP A 36 -8.43 -21.00 -1.52
C TRP A 36 -8.46 -20.86 -0.01
N ILE A 37 -7.40 -20.32 0.59
CA ILE A 37 -7.31 -20.07 2.03
C ILE A 37 -7.22 -18.57 2.34
N TRP A 38 -7.65 -18.20 3.55
CA TRP A 38 -7.53 -16.84 4.07
C TRP A 38 -6.40 -16.74 5.08
N ILE A 39 -5.55 -15.73 4.94
CA ILE A 39 -4.50 -15.39 5.88
C ILE A 39 -4.73 -13.99 6.42
N ASN A 40 -4.75 -13.82 7.73
CA ASN A 40 -4.81 -12.51 8.37
C ASN A 40 -3.39 -12.00 8.61
N HIS A 41 -3.04 -10.87 7.98
CA HIS A 41 -1.78 -10.18 8.18
C HIS A 41 -1.83 -9.15 9.32
N GLY A 42 -3.01 -8.94 9.91
CA GLY A 42 -3.21 -7.93 10.95
C GLY A 42 -3.14 -6.50 10.45
N ARG A 43 -2.72 -5.60 11.32
CA ARG A 43 -2.59 -4.17 11.07
C ARG A 43 -1.28 -3.63 11.65
N PRO A 44 -0.65 -2.62 11.03
CA PRO A 44 0.59 -2.06 11.55
C PRO A 44 0.34 -1.21 12.80
N ALA A 45 1.15 -1.40 13.84
CA ALA A 45 1.13 -0.61 15.06
C ALA A 45 -0.27 -0.39 15.69
N GLY A 46 -1.21 -1.36 15.50
CA GLY A 46 -2.59 -1.24 15.97
C GLY A 46 -3.49 -0.28 15.18
N SER A 47 -2.98 0.35 14.13
CA SER A 47 -3.74 1.29 13.30
C SER A 47 -4.57 0.58 12.23
N ALA A 48 -5.84 0.97 12.11
CA ALA A 48 -6.75 0.39 11.13
C ALA A 48 -6.24 0.57 9.69
N VAL A 49 -6.29 -0.50 8.90
CA VAL A 49 -5.99 -0.43 7.46
C VAL A 49 -7.16 0.24 6.75
N THR A 50 -6.91 1.33 6.06
CA THR A 50 -7.91 2.09 5.31
C THR A 50 -7.68 2.00 3.81
N GLY A 51 -8.76 2.01 3.04
CA GLY A 51 -8.68 1.97 1.59
C GLY A 51 -8.28 0.61 1.01
N THR A 52 -8.04 0.60 -0.29
CA THR A 52 -7.65 -0.60 -1.04
C THR A 52 -6.14 -0.83 -0.91
N PRO A 53 -5.70 -2.04 -0.56
CA PRO A 53 -4.27 -2.35 -0.57
C PRO A 53 -3.70 -2.20 -1.98
N GLY A 54 -2.56 -1.54 -2.10
CA GLY A 54 -1.78 -1.47 -3.31
C GLY A 54 -0.71 -2.55 -3.29
N ALA A 55 -0.63 -3.31 -4.35
CA ALA A 55 0.38 -4.34 -4.48
C ALA A 55 1.52 -3.87 -5.37
N ALA A 56 2.71 -3.83 -4.82
CA ALA A 56 3.91 -3.74 -5.61
C ALA A 56 4.53 -5.12 -5.72
N MET A 57 4.74 -5.52 -6.94
CA MET A 57 5.23 -6.84 -7.31
C MET A 57 6.76 -7.01 -7.12
N LEU A 58 7.39 -6.15 -6.36
CA LEU A 58 8.81 -6.27 -6.07
C LEU A 58 9.02 -6.91 -4.71
N ASP A 59 9.62 -8.10 -4.71
CA ASP A 59 10.05 -8.81 -3.51
C ASP A 59 8.95 -9.06 -2.47
N GLU A 60 7.76 -9.47 -2.91
CA GLU A 60 6.64 -9.80 -2.01
C GLU A 60 6.24 -8.66 -1.06
N LYS A 61 6.18 -7.43 -1.57
CA LYS A 61 5.79 -6.26 -0.79
C LYS A 61 4.37 -5.82 -1.09
N LEU A 62 3.65 -5.47 -0.05
CA LEU A 62 2.31 -4.90 -0.10
C LEU A 62 2.30 -3.56 0.60
N PHE A 63 1.51 -2.64 0.09
CA PHE A 63 1.41 -1.30 0.65
C PHE A 63 -0.03 -1.01 1.06
N VAL A 64 -0.19 -0.44 2.24
CA VAL A 64 -1.49 -0.03 2.78
C VAL A 64 -1.40 1.36 3.38
N VAL A 65 -2.51 2.09 3.35
CA VAL A 65 -2.68 3.32 4.11
C VAL A 65 -3.46 2.98 5.37
N VAL A 66 -3.05 3.54 6.49
CA VAL A 66 -3.75 3.37 7.77
C VAL A 66 -4.47 4.64 8.22
N ALA A 67 -5.24 4.56 9.30
CA ALA A 67 -6.19 5.58 9.73
C ALA A 67 -5.59 6.98 9.96
N ASP A 68 -4.32 7.09 10.31
CA ASP A 68 -3.62 8.37 10.44
C ASP A 68 -3.12 8.95 9.12
N GLY A 69 -3.38 8.27 8.00
CA GLY A 69 -2.93 8.65 6.67
C GLY A 69 -1.47 8.31 6.37
N SER A 70 -0.82 7.48 7.16
CA SER A 70 0.54 7.01 6.86
C SER A 70 0.54 5.78 5.95
N LEU A 71 1.58 5.66 5.13
CA LEU A 71 1.82 4.52 4.27
C LEU A 71 2.66 3.48 5.01
N TRP A 72 2.23 2.23 4.93
CA TRP A 72 2.93 1.09 5.51
C TRP A 72 3.14 0.00 4.47
N GLU A 73 4.30 -0.67 4.59
CA GLU A 73 4.71 -1.82 3.79
C GLU A 73 4.59 -3.09 4.61
N ARG A 74 3.95 -4.12 4.05
CA ARG A 74 3.99 -5.49 4.55
C ARG A 74 4.91 -6.28 3.64
N HIS A 75 6.00 -6.82 4.17
CA HIS A 75 6.99 -7.56 3.39
C HIS A 75 7.43 -8.84 4.09
N TRP A 76 7.85 -9.80 3.29
CA TRP A 76 8.44 -11.03 3.79
C TRP A 76 9.90 -10.81 4.17
N ARG A 77 10.24 -11.16 5.39
CA ARG A 77 11.62 -11.16 5.90
C ARG A 77 12.18 -12.59 5.82
N SER A 78 12.89 -12.90 4.74
CA SER A 78 13.47 -14.24 4.53
C SER A 78 14.52 -14.60 5.60
N ASP A 79 15.23 -13.60 6.12
CA ASP A 79 16.17 -13.75 7.22
C ASP A 79 15.51 -14.15 8.55
N LEU A 80 14.24 -13.81 8.74
CA LEU A 80 13.45 -14.11 9.94
C LEU A 80 12.37 -15.16 9.72
N GLY A 81 12.13 -15.58 8.47
CA GLY A 81 11.07 -16.51 8.11
C GLY A 81 9.66 -16.00 8.47
N ARG A 82 9.42 -14.69 8.37
CA ARG A 82 8.13 -14.08 8.73
C ARG A 82 7.85 -12.79 7.99
N TRP A 83 6.58 -12.43 7.94
CA TRP A 83 6.12 -11.13 7.49
C TRP A 83 6.39 -10.03 8.53
N ALA A 84 6.79 -8.87 8.07
CA ALA A 84 7.04 -7.68 8.90
C ALA A 84 6.30 -6.45 8.36
N TRP A 85 6.08 -5.48 9.23
CA TRP A 85 5.58 -4.15 8.88
C TRP A 85 6.70 -3.12 8.90
N ASN A 86 6.71 -2.25 7.90
CA ASN A 86 7.65 -1.14 7.80
C ASN A 86 6.91 0.15 7.47
N SER A 87 7.15 1.21 8.23
CA SER A 87 6.51 2.51 8.01
C SER A 87 7.26 3.32 6.95
N HIS A 88 6.53 3.87 6.00
CA HIS A 88 7.01 4.86 5.05
C HIS A 88 6.61 6.30 5.44
N GLY A 89 5.82 6.46 6.51
CA GLY A 89 5.36 7.75 6.98
C GLY A 89 4.35 8.43 6.05
N ARG A 90 4.33 9.75 6.08
CA ARG A 90 3.44 10.61 5.31
C ARG A 90 4.25 11.60 4.47
N PRO A 91 3.88 11.82 3.18
CA PRO A 91 4.55 12.81 2.35
C PRO A 91 4.28 14.22 2.87
N GLY A 92 5.33 15.02 3.07
CA GLY A 92 5.21 16.39 3.56
C GLY A 92 4.42 16.54 4.87
N ASN A 93 4.39 15.50 5.73
CA ASN A 93 3.54 15.41 6.93
C ASN A 93 2.03 15.47 6.68
N ARG A 94 1.59 15.30 5.43
CA ARG A 94 0.16 15.33 5.08
C ARG A 94 -0.43 13.92 5.04
N PRO A 95 -1.68 13.74 5.51
CA PRO A 95 -2.31 12.42 5.45
C PRO A 95 -2.62 12.02 4.01
N ILE A 96 -2.35 10.76 3.70
CA ILE A 96 -2.73 10.14 2.45
C ILE A 96 -4.22 9.82 2.51
N VAL A 97 -4.97 10.23 1.48
CA VAL A 97 -6.42 9.99 1.38
C VAL A 97 -6.80 9.02 0.26
N HIS A 98 -5.93 8.86 -0.75
CA HIS A 98 -6.12 7.90 -1.85
C HIS A 98 -4.83 7.16 -2.19
N GLY A 99 -4.97 5.90 -2.52
CA GLY A 99 -3.89 5.00 -2.86
C GLY A 99 -3.62 3.97 -1.79
N PRO A 100 -2.51 3.25 -1.89
CA PRO A 100 -1.50 3.39 -2.93
C PRO A 100 -1.95 2.80 -4.26
N GLY A 101 -1.66 3.51 -5.34
CA GLY A 101 -1.63 2.93 -6.66
C GLY A 101 -0.30 2.18 -6.82
N ALA A 102 -0.37 0.93 -7.22
CA ALA A 102 0.84 0.17 -7.48
C ALA A 102 1.39 0.52 -8.86
N GLU A 103 2.62 0.99 -8.89
CA GLU A 103 3.37 1.13 -10.12
C GLU A 103 4.55 0.19 -10.12
N MET A 104 4.72 -0.53 -11.22
CA MET A 104 5.72 -1.58 -11.36
C MET A 104 7.05 -1.09 -11.98
N LEU A 105 7.16 0.20 -12.25
CA LEU A 105 8.35 0.75 -12.85
C LEU A 105 9.33 1.25 -11.78
N ASN A 106 10.39 0.50 -11.56
CA ASN A 106 11.53 0.91 -10.74
C ASN A 106 11.19 1.23 -9.27
N GLU A 107 10.39 0.39 -8.61
CA GLU A 107 10.09 0.53 -7.18
C GLU A 107 9.41 1.85 -6.81
N LYS A 108 8.41 2.26 -7.59
CA LYS A 108 7.67 3.50 -7.37
C LYS A 108 6.24 3.24 -6.95
N PHE A 109 5.74 4.06 -6.02
CA PHE A 109 4.35 4.07 -5.59
C PHE A 109 3.81 5.48 -5.68
N PHE A 110 2.53 5.58 -5.99
CA PHE A 110 1.86 6.87 -6.06
C PHE A 110 0.70 6.93 -5.07
N VAL A 111 0.59 8.03 -4.37
CA VAL A 111 -0.47 8.31 -3.39
C VAL A 111 -0.97 9.74 -3.59
N VAL A 112 -2.19 10.02 -3.08
CA VAL A 112 -2.75 11.36 -3.07
C VAL A 112 -2.95 11.79 -1.63
N THR A 113 -2.51 13.00 -1.30
CA THR A 113 -2.69 13.62 0.00
C THR A 113 -3.99 14.43 0.09
N ASP A 114 -4.38 14.83 1.28
CA ASP A 114 -5.64 15.54 1.58
C ASP A 114 -5.76 16.91 0.92
N ASP A 115 -4.65 17.51 0.48
CA ASP A 115 -4.62 18.74 -0.33
C ASP A 115 -4.70 18.49 -1.84
N GLY A 116 -4.86 17.21 -2.25
CA GLY A 116 -5.00 16.81 -3.64
C GLY A 116 -3.71 16.73 -4.44
N HIS A 117 -2.56 16.75 -3.78
CA HIS A 117 -1.27 16.56 -4.44
C HIS A 117 -1.01 15.08 -4.71
N LEU A 118 -0.46 14.81 -5.90
CA LEU A 118 0.08 13.51 -6.26
C LEU A 118 1.51 13.40 -5.77
N TRP A 119 1.78 12.36 -4.99
CA TRP A 119 3.10 12.08 -4.45
C TRP A 119 3.61 10.73 -4.93
N GLU A 120 4.92 10.68 -5.21
CA GLU A 120 5.66 9.47 -5.54
C GLU A 120 6.53 9.05 -4.36
N ARG A 121 6.48 7.78 -3.99
CA ARG A 121 7.45 7.14 -3.10
C ARG A 121 8.36 6.26 -3.93
N HIS A 122 9.67 6.50 -3.90
CA HIS A 122 10.63 5.76 -4.68
C HIS A 122 11.91 5.47 -3.91
N TRP A 123 12.58 4.40 -4.32
CA TRP A 123 13.88 4.05 -3.78
C TRP A 123 14.98 4.89 -4.46
N ARG A 124 15.81 5.54 -3.67
CA ARG A 124 16.97 6.29 -4.13
C ARG A 124 18.23 5.43 -3.97
N ASN A 125 18.68 4.81 -5.05
CA ASN A 125 19.89 3.97 -5.06
C ASN A 125 21.15 4.73 -4.64
N ASP A 126 21.23 5.99 -5.06
CA ASP A 126 22.34 6.88 -4.71
C ASP A 126 22.42 7.23 -3.22
N LEU A 127 21.29 7.17 -2.51
CA LEU A 127 21.19 7.48 -1.08
C LEU A 127 20.94 6.23 -0.21
N GLY A 128 20.65 5.09 -0.81
CA GLY A 128 20.29 3.85 -0.10
C GLY A 128 19.05 4.00 0.76
N ARG A 129 18.06 4.79 0.33
CA ARG A 129 16.84 5.06 1.09
C ARG A 129 15.65 5.40 0.20
N TRP A 130 14.46 5.25 0.79
CA TRP A 130 13.22 5.72 0.21
C TRP A 130 13.08 7.24 0.32
N ALA A 131 12.56 7.87 -0.72
CA ALA A 131 12.28 9.31 -0.77
C ALA A 131 10.84 9.59 -1.24
N TRP A 132 10.31 10.74 -0.84
CA TRP A 132 9.06 11.29 -1.36
C TRP A 132 9.36 12.37 -2.40
N ASN A 133 8.60 12.39 -3.48
CA ASN A 133 8.65 13.41 -4.52
C ASN A 133 7.24 13.94 -4.79
N ASP A 134 7.07 15.24 -4.70
CA ASP A 134 5.79 15.93 -4.96
C ASP A 134 5.65 16.23 -6.44
N HIS A 135 4.62 15.69 -7.07
CA HIS A 135 4.24 15.98 -8.47
C HIS A 135 3.21 17.11 -8.56
N GLY A 136 2.74 17.64 -7.42
CA GLY A 136 1.74 18.70 -7.37
C GLY A 136 0.34 18.25 -7.77
N THR A 137 -0.41 19.19 -8.31
CA THR A 137 -1.78 18.98 -8.80
C THR A 137 -1.87 19.26 -10.30
N PRO A 138 -2.83 18.66 -11.02
CA PRO A 138 -3.14 19.08 -12.38
C PRO A 138 -3.55 20.56 -12.44
N PRO A 139 -3.33 21.26 -13.56
CA PRO A 139 -3.74 22.66 -13.66
C PRO A 139 -5.22 22.89 -13.33
N ALA A 140 -5.47 23.84 -12.42
CA ALA A 140 -6.79 24.29 -11.98
C ALA A 140 -7.68 23.24 -11.29
N THR A 141 -7.10 22.11 -10.81
CA THR A 141 -7.85 21.06 -10.11
C THR A 141 -6.98 20.30 -9.13
N THR A 142 -7.59 19.37 -8.39
CA THR A 142 -6.91 18.46 -7.47
C THR A 142 -7.08 17.01 -7.94
N VAL A 143 -6.17 16.13 -7.54
CA VAL A 143 -6.35 14.70 -7.76
C VAL A 143 -7.42 14.17 -6.79
N ALA A 144 -8.47 13.57 -7.32
CA ALA A 144 -9.66 13.19 -6.56
C ALA A 144 -9.81 11.66 -6.36
N THR A 145 -8.93 10.86 -6.96
CA THR A 145 -9.02 9.39 -6.91
C THR A 145 -7.65 8.77 -6.70
N ALA A 146 -7.64 7.48 -6.36
CA ALA A 146 -6.41 6.71 -6.32
C ALA A 146 -5.73 6.70 -7.71
N PRO A 147 -4.40 6.83 -7.75
CA PRO A 147 -3.67 6.73 -9.01
C PRO A 147 -3.86 5.34 -9.63
N GLY A 148 -4.12 5.29 -10.92
CA GLY A 148 -4.04 4.06 -11.70
C GLY A 148 -2.60 3.84 -12.14
N ALA A 149 -2.15 2.60 -12.08
CA ALA A 149 -0.89 2.23 -12.70
C ALA A 149 -1.13 1.91 -14.18
N ALA A 150 -0.37 2.56 -15.05
CA ALA A 150 -0.31 2.21 -16.45
C ALA A 150 1.11 1.72 -16.77
N MET A 151 1.20 0.53 -17.34
CA MET A 151 2.43 0.00 -17.90
C MET A 151 2.54 0.32 -19.38
#